data_8d802a643200c0cfc9726c365a495cc6
#
_entry.id   8d802a643200c0cfc9726c365a495cc6
#
_cell.length_a   1.000
_cell.length_b   1.000
_cell.length_c   1.000
_cell.angle_alpha   90.00
_cell.angle_beta   90.00
_cell.angle_gamma   90.00
#
_symmetry.space_group_name_H-M   'P 1'
#
loop_
_entity.id
_entity.type
_entity.pdbx_description
1 polymer ?
#
loop_
_entity_poly.entity_id
_entity_poly.type
_entity_poly.pdbx_seq_one_letter_code
_entity_poly.pdbx_strand_id
1 'polypeptide(L)'
;MKASLLNLVESQVSKFRQRTGLSDSEAVNLKSLLLKLNVLTIYRPLSNDFSGMSLKSGDKRFMLVNSNHPKCRQHFTIAHELYHLYIDPNPMPHNYMAEGKKSDVEQCADAFALMFLMPADGVRQMIPDNELMEGRVSLASVLRIEHYFSVSFSAVLNRLYDLKLIDRVERDAFKEYPVKKTAREYGYDAALYEPGNENLVIGDFGEKARRLFDGEKISEGHYMELLHKIGIDDNED
;
A
#
# COMPACT_ATOMS: atom_id res chain seq x y z
N MET A 1 -19.84 0.69 5.91
CA MET A 1 -19.57 -0.65 6.47
C MET A 1 -20.24 -0.82 7.83
N LYS A 2 -20.66 -2.03 8.21
CA LYS A 2 -21.26 -2.30 9.53
C LYS A 2 -20.21 -2.24 10.63
N ALA A 3 -20.54 -1.76 11.85
CA ALA A 3 -19.60 -1.65 12.96
C ALA A 3 -18.93 -3.00 13.34
N SER A 4 -19.68 -4.10 13.24
CA SER A 4 -19.15 -5.45 13.51
C SER A 4 -18.05 -5.86 12.53
N LEU A 5 -18.13 -5.47 11.26
CA LEU A 5 -17.10 -5.72 10.25
C LEU A 5 -15.85 -4.86 10.51
N LEU A 6 -16.04 -3.60 10.94
CA LEU A 6 -14.90 -2.73 11.31
C LEU A 6 -14.08 -3.33 12.46
N ASN A 7 -14.76 -3.78 13.53
CA ASN A 7 -14.07 -4.41 14.67
C ASN A 7 -13.33 -5.70 14.26
N LEU A 8 -13.91 -6.48 13.35
CA LEU A 8 -13.26 -7.66 12.82
C LEU A 8 -11.97 -7.29 12.06
N VAL A 9 -12.04 -6.30 11.15
CA VAL A 9 -10.90 -5.83 10.38
C VAL A 9 -9.81 -5.28 11.31
N GLU A 10 -10.16 -4.49 12.32
CA GLU A 10 -9.21 -3.96 13.30
C GLU A 10 -8.45 -5.09 14.04
N SER A 11 -9.18 -6.13 14.49
CA SER A 11 -8.55 -7.32 15.07
C SER A 11 -7.64 -8.06 14.10
N GLN A 12 -8.03 -8.15 12.82
CA GLN A 12 -7.20 -8.76 11.77
C GLN A 12 -5.93 -7.95 11.49
N VAL A 13 -6.01 -6.63 11.47
CA VAL A 13 -4.86 -5.72 11.33
C VAL A 13 -3.87 -5.92 12.47
N SER A 14 -4.32 -5.87 13.73
CA SER A 14 -3.44 -6.05 14.89
C SER A 14 -2.73 -7.41 14.84
N LYS A 15 -3.46 -8.50 14.58
CA LYS A 15 -2.88 -9.84 14.44
C LYS A 15 -1.87 -9.91 13.28
N PHE A 16 -2.17 -9.26 12.14
CA PHE A 16 -1.27 -9.29 10.99
C PHE A 16 0.00 -8.49 11.26
N ARG A 17 -0.11 -7.29 11.87
CA ARG A 17 1.06 -6.50 12.30
C ARG A 17 1.92 -7.28 13.27
N GLN A 18 1.34 -7.88 14.31
CA GLN A 18 2.06 -8.71 15.28
C GLN A 18 2.78 -9.90 14.62
N ARG A 19 2.08 -10.65 13.74
CA ARG A 19 2.66 -11.79 13.01
C ARG A 19 3.81 -11.39 12.10
N THR A 20 3.77 -10.18 11.55
CA THR A 20 4.83 -9.64 10.68
C THR A 20 5.93 -8.90 11.46
N GLY A 21 5.83 -8.82 12.79
CA GLY A 21 6.81 -8.17 13.66
C GLY A 21 6.78 -6.65 13.54
N LEU A 22 5.63 -6.08 13.20
CA LEU A 22 5.38 -4.65 13.18
C LEU A 22 4.74 -4.21 14.49
N SER A 23 5.17 -3.05 15.01
CA SER A 23 4.52 -2.42 16.16
C SER A 23 3.17 -1.81 15.76
N ASP A 24 2.34 -1.50 16.75
CA ASP A 24 1.02 -0.88 16.53
C ASP A 24 1.10 0.65 16.31
N SER A 25 2.30 1.22 16.11
CA SER A 25 2.48 2.67 15.91
C SER A 25 3.38 3.05 14.73
N GLU A 26 4.25 2.15 14.26
CA GLU A 26 5.25 2.48 13.24
C GLU A 26 4.71 2.42 11.82
N ALA A 27 5.29 3.25 10.94
CA ALA A 27 5.07 3.16 9.50
C ALA A 27 5.62 1.83 8.95
N VAL A 28 4.98 1.32 7.90
CA VAL A 28 5.36 0.03 7.28
C VAL A 28 6.35 0.27 6.15
N ASN A 29 7.53 -0.36 6.22
CA ASN A 29 8.38 -0.50 5.06
C ASN A 29 7.85 -1.65 4.18
N LEU A 30 7.03 -1.31 3.18
CA LEU A 30 6.35 -2.30 2.33
C LEU A 30 7.33 -3.16 1.54
N LYS A 31 8.45 -2.61 1.05
CA LYS A 31 9.47 -3.40 0.33
C LYS A 31 10.05 -4.49 1.21
N SER A 32 10.48 -4.13 2.42
CA SER A 32 11.01 -5.10 3.39
C SER A 32 9.97 -6.13 3.81
N LEU A 33 8.72 -5.69 3.97
CA LEU A 33 7.60 -6.59 4.32
C LEU A 33 7.32 -7.62 3.22
N LEU A 34 7.25 -7.18 1.96
CA LEU A 34 7.01 -8.06 0.81
C LEU A 34 8.11 -9.11 0.65
N LEU A 35 9.38 -8.72 0.84
CA LEU A 35 10.51 -9.65 0.88
C LEU A 35 10.36 -10.66 2.02
N LYS A 36 10.07 -10.20 3.24
CA LYS A 36 9.88 -11.07 4.42
C LYS A 36 8.74 -12.07 4.22
N LEU A 37 7.67 -11.64 3.57
CA LEU A 37 6.49 -12.46 3.29
C LEU A 37 6.65 -13.35 2.05
N ASN A 38 7.77 -13.24 1.33
CA ASN A 38 8.06 -13.92 0.08
C ASN A 38 6.92 -13.72 -0.96
N VAL A 39 6.47 -12.47 -1.13
CA VAL A 39 5.51 -12.07 -2.15
C VAL A 39 6.27 -11.55 -3.36
N LEU A 40 6.26 -12.30 -4.46
CA LEU A 40 6.80 -11.78 -5.73
C LEU A 40 5.94 -10.62 -6.19
N THR A 41 6.49 -9.41 -6.15
CA THR A 41 5.77 -8.19 -6.52
C THR A 41 6.44 -7.55 -7.73
N ILE A 42 5.65 -7.28 -8.77
CA ILE A 42 6.12 -6.66 -10.02
C ILE A 42 5.37 -5.35 -10.23
N TYR A 43 6.09 -4.29 -10.52
CA TYR A 43 5.53 -3.00 -10.90
C TYR A 43 5.59 -2.83 -12.41
N ARG A 44 4.43 -2.48 -13.01
CA ARG A 44 4.32 -2.25 -14.45
C ARG A 44 3.45 -1.02 -14.74
N PRO A 45 3.74 -0.28 -15.83
CA PRO A 45 2.85 0.76 -16.31
C PRO A 45 1.60 0.10 -16.90
N LEU A 46 0.47 0.34 -16.27
CA LEU A 46 -0.83 -0.23 -16.66
C LEU A 46 -1.85 0.89 -16.88
N SER A 47 -3.06 0.56 -17.35
CA SER A 47 -4.12 1.53 -17.51
C SER A 47 -4.49 2.20 -16.18
N ASN A 48 -4.94 3.45 -16.22
CA ASN A 48 -5.27 4.22 -15.01
C ASN A 48 -6.44 3.64 -14.21
N ASP A 49 -7.30 2.83 -14.85
CA ASP A 49 -8.44 2.18 -14.21
C ASP A 49 -8.06 0.93 -13.42
N PHE A 50 -6.84 0.41 -13.64
CA PHE A 50 -6.32 -0.78 -12.96
C PHE A 50 -5.25 -0.38 -11.95
N SER A 51 -5.46 -0.69 -10.67
CA SER A 51 -4.52 -0.33 -9.60
C SER A 51 -3.52 -1.44 -9.30
N GLY A 52 -3.98 -2.68 -9.28
CA GLY A 52 -3.16 -3.84 -9.00
C GLY A 52 -4.00 -5.11 -8.89
N MET A 53 -3.33 -6.22 -8.71
CA MET A 53 -3.95 -7.51 -8.44
C MET A 53 -3.01 -8.40 -7.64
N SER A 54 -3.56 -9.37 -6.94
CA SER A 54 -2.78 -10.43 -6.31
C SER A 54 -3.29 -11.82 -6.68
N LEU A 55 -2.39 -12.79 -6.62
CA LEU A 55 -2.67 -14.18 -6.90
C LEU A 55 -1.98 -15.07 -5.88
N LYS A 56 -2.73 -16.03 -5.34
CA LYS A 56 -2.22 -17.07 -4.46
C LYS A 56 -2.36 -18.44 -5.15
N SER A 57 -1.24 -19.18 -5.25
CA SER A 57 -1.21 -20.52 -5.82
C SER A 57 -0.36 -21.41 -4.91
N GLY A 58 -0.99 -22.25 -4.10
CA GLY A 58 -0.32 -23.02 -3.04
C GLY A 58 0.40 -22.07 -2.07
N ASP A 59 1.71 -22.27 -1.93
CA ASP A 59 2.57 -21.43 -1.08
C ASP A 59 3.10 -20.19 -1.79
N LYS A 60 2.90 -20.08 -3.11
CA LYS A 60 3.38 -18.96 -3.91
C LYS A 60 2.38 -17.81 -3.86
N ARG A 61 2.92 -16.60 -3.73
CA ARG A 61 2.15 -15.35 -3.74
C ARG A 61 2.75 -14.40 -4.74
N PHE A 62 1.89 -13.83 -5.54
CA PHE A 62 2.23 -12.88 -6.59
C PHE A 62 1.39 -11.61 -6.42
N MET A 63 1.97 -10.48 -6.73
CA MET A 63 1.30 -9.18 -6.75
C MET A 63 1.78 -8.38 -7.96
N LEU A 64 0.85 -7.76 -8.68
CA LEU A 64 1.11 -6.81 -9.75
C LEU A 64 0.61 -5.44 -9.31
N VAL A 65 1.45 -4.41 -9.43
CA VAL A 65 1.14 -3.04 -9.00
C VAL A 65 1.31 -2.09 -10.18
N ASN A 66 0.36 -1.19 -10.37
CA ASN A 66 0.43 -0.19 -11.43
C ASN A 66 1.42 0.92 -11.08
N SER A 67 2.54 1.00 -11.81
CA SER A 67 3.58 2.01 -11.63
C SER A 67 3.17 3.41 -12.12
N ASN A 68 2.13 3.54 -12.97
CA ASN A 68 1.59 4.82 -13.42
C ASN A 68 0.83 5.58 -12.32
N HIS A 69 0.43 4.90 -11.26
CA HIS A 69 -0.21 5.55 -10.12
C HIS A 69 0.82 6.25 -9.21
N PRO A 70 0.45 7.33 -8.51
CA PRO A 70 1.28 7.95 -7.48
C PRO A 70 1.74 6.94 -6.43
N LYS A 71 2.94 7.12 -5.87
CA LYS A 71 3.52 6.18 -4.89
C LYS A 71 2.61 5.94 -3.69
N CYS A 72 1.95 6.97 -3.17
CA CYS A 72 0.98 6.82 -2.08
C CYS A 72 -0.19 5.88 -2.44
N ARG A 73 -0.65 5.90 -3.70
CA ARG A 73 -1.70 5.00 -4.19
C ARG A 73 -1.16 3.58 -4.38
N GLN A 74 0.09 3.42 -4.85
CA GLN A 74 0.75 2.12 -4.94
C GLN A 74 0.85 1.46 -3.56
N HIS A 75 1.21 2.22 -2.51
CA HIS A 75 1.28 1.73 -1.14
C HIS A 75 -0.09 1.25 -0.63
N PHE A 76 -1.14 2.01 -0.90
CA PHE A 76 -2.51 1.60 -0.56
C PHE A 76 -2.91 0.32 -1.29
N THR A 77 -2.63 0.23 -2.60
CA THR A 77 -2.87 -0.98 -3.40
C THR A 77 -2.17 -2.20 -2.82
N ILE A 78 -0.90 -2.09 -2.46
CA ILE A 78 -0.15 -3.20 -1.85
C ILE A 78 -0.81 -3.66 -0.54
N ALA A 79 -1.17 -2.73 0.33
CA ALA A 79 -1.82 -3.07 1.60
C ALA A 79 -3.20 -3.72 1.39
N HIS A 80 -3.96 -3.26 0.40
CA HIS A 80 -5.22 -3.84 -0.02
C HIS A 80 -5.03 -5.28 -0.52
N GLU A 81 -4.07 -5.51 -1.40
CA GLU A 81 -3.76 -6.84 -1.94
C GLU A 81 -3.21 -7.80 -0.86
N LEU A 82 -2.52 -7.29 0.16
CA LEU A 82 -2.11 -8.11 1.31
C LEU A 82 -3.31 -8.66 2.08
N TYR A 83 -4.43 -7.93 2.13
CA TYR A 83 -5.67 -8.47 2.70
C TYR A 83 -6.13 -9.71 1.94
N HIS A 84 -6.20 -9.67 0.62
CA HIS A 84 -6.61 -10.81 -0.21
C HIS A 84 -5.64 -11.99 -0.09
N LEU A 85 -4.34 -11.73 -0.03
CA LEU A 85 -3.34 -12.80 0.07
C LEU A 85 -3.31 -13.51 1.42
N TYR A 86 -3.68 -12.84 2.53
CA TYR A 86 -3.42 -13.36 3.88
C TYR A 86 -4.64 -13.42 4.80
N ILE A 87 -5.69 -12.66 4.50
CA ILE A 87 -6.85 -12.50 5.38
C ILE A 87 -8.13 -13.02 4.72
N ASP A 88 -8.31 -12.74 3.43
CA ASP A 88 -9.47 -13.20 2.66
C ASP A 88 -9.49 -14.73 2.59
N PRO A 89 -10.56 -15.40 3.06
CA PRO A 89 -10.65 -16.86 3.01
C PRO A 89 -10.82 -17.40 1.60
N ASN A 90 -11.35 -16.62 0.67
CA ASN A 90 -11.65 -17.01 -0.71
C ASN A 90 -11.12 -15.96 -1.71
N PRO A 91 -9.79 -15.79 -1.81
CA PRO A 91 -9.22 -14.79 -2.72
C PRO A 91 -9.56 -15.17 -4.17
N MET A 92 -10.42 -14.39 -4.79
CA MET A 92 -10.72 -14.50 -6.22
C MET A 92 -9.90 -13.47 -6.98
N PRO A 93 -9.44 -13.75 -8.21
CA PRO A 93 -8.85 -12.71 -9.05
C PRO A 93 -9.89 -11.59 -9.23
N HIS A 94 -9.61 -10.43 -8.68
CA HIS A 94 -10.57 -9.32 -8.71
C HIS A 94 -10.51 -8.62 -10.06
N ASN A 95 -11.63 -8.60 -10.79
CA ASN A 95 -11.86 -7.63 -11.84
C ASN A 95 -12.28 -6.31 -11.16
N TYR A 96 -11.37 -5.39 -10.99
CA TYR A 96 -11.61 -4.02 -10.50
C TYR A 96 -12.57 -3.20 -11.41
N MET A 97 -13.06 -3.80 -12.48
CA MET A 97 -13.93 -3.21 -13.50
C MET A 97 -15.43 -3.34 -13.21
N ALA A 98 -15.85 -3.81 -12.04
CA ALA A 98 -17.28 -3.90 -11.75
C ALA A 98 -17.84 -2.51 -11.43
N GLU A 99 -18.51 -1.90 -12.39
CA GLU A 99 -19.43 -0.79 -12.15
C GLU A 99 -20.48 -1.27 -11.14
N GLY A 100 -20.38 -0.78 -9.90
CA GLY A 100 -21.33 -1.15 -8.87
C GLY A 100 -20.85 -0.86 -7.46
N LYS A 101 -21.69 -1.13 -6.48
CA LYS A 101 -21.37 -1.01 -5.07
C LYS A 101 -20.31 -2.04 -4.70
N LYS A 102 -19.16 -1.60 -4.13
CA LYS A 102 -18.09 -2.50 -3.66
C LYS A 102 -18.67 -3.62 -2.77
N SER A 103 -18.20 -4.85 -2.99
CA SER A 103 -18.55 -5.98 -2.14
C SER A 103 -18.12 -5.76 -0.69
N ASP A 104 -18.68 -6.50 0.26
CA ASP A 104 -18.26 -6.42 1.66
C ASP A 104 -16.78 -6.79 1.82
N VAL A 105 -16.27 -7.72 1.01
CA VAL A 105 -14.85 -8.13 1.01
C VAL A 105 -13.95 -6.97 0.58
N GLU A 106 -14.30 -6.27 -0.50
CA GLU A 106 -13.56 -5.09 -0.97
C GLU A 106 -13.60 -3.93 0.04
N GLN A 107 -14.73 -3.74 0.72
CA GLN A 107 -14.83 -2.76 1.80
C GLN A 107 -13.94 -3.14 2.99
N CYS A 108 -13.82 -4.44 3.31
CA CYS A 108 -12.90 -4.92 4.35
C CYS A 108 -11.44 -4.75 3.94
N ALA A 109 -11.09 -5.01 2.66
CA ALA A 109 -9.75 -4.82 2.15
C ALA A 109 -9.31 -3.34 2.17
N ASP A 110 -10.20 -2.41 1.77
CA ASP A 110 -9.96 -0.97 1.88
C ASP A 110 -9.75 -0.53 3.34
N ALA A 111 -10.61 -0.99 4.26
CA ALA A 111 -10.50 -0.67 5.67
C ALA A 111 -9.22 -1.28 6.28
N PHE A 112 -8.88 -2.51 5.91
CA PHE A 112 -7.63 -3.15 6.31
C PHE A 112 -6.44 -2.32 5.85
N ALA A 113 -6.39 -1.94 4.57
CA ALA A 113 -5.29 -1.15 4.02
C ALA A 113 -5.11 0.18 4.79
N LEU A 114 -6.21 0.89 5.05
CA LEU A 114 -6.19 2.14 5.77
C LEU A 114 -5.67 1.99 7.21
N MET A 115 -6.19 1.00 7.95
CA MET A 115 -5.81 0.73 9.34
C MET A 115 -4.40 0.13 9.46
N PHE A 116 -4.00 -0.72 8.49
CA PHE A 116 -2.70 -1.35 8.46
C PHE A 116 -1.58 -0.35 8.21
N LEU A 117 -1.77 0.56 7.25
CA LEU A 117 -0.80 1.62 6.95
C LEU A 117 -0.76 2.70 8.04
N MET A 118 -1.92 3.05 8.60
CA MET A 118 -2.07 4.10 9.61
C MET A 118 -2.72 3.57 10.89
N PRO A 119 -1.99 2.83 11.75
CA PRO A 119 -2.51 2.35 13.02
C PRO A 119 -2.91 3.53 13.92
N ALA A 120 -3.97 3.34 14.72
CA ALA A 120 -4.57 4.42 15.50
C ALA A 120 -3.58 5.10 16.46
N ASP A 121 -2.77 4.31 17.15
CA ASP A 121 -1.79 4.83 18.11
C ASP A 121 -0.67 5.59 17.41
N GLY A 122 -0.21 5.08 16.24
CA GLY A 122 0.78 5.80 15.44
C GLY A 122 0.26 7.14 14.93
N VAL A 123 -0.99 7.22 14.49
CA VAL A 123 -1.62 8.48 14.06
C VAL A 123 -1.68 9.47 15.23
N ARG A 124 -2.11 9.03 16.42
CA ARG A 124 -2.18 9.89 17.61
C ARG A 124 -0.82 10.40 18.04
N GLN A 125 0.22 9.56 18.02
CA GLN A 125 1.60 9.96 18.35
C GLN A 125 2.19 11.01 17.41
N MET A 126 1.66 11.13 16.18
CA MET A 126 2.09 12.16 15.23
C MET A 126 1.43 13.54 15.46
N ILE A 127 0.43 13.62 16.32
CA ILE A 127 -0.30 14.86 16.62
C ILE A 127 0.23 15.41 17.95
N PRO A 128 0.64 16.68 18.03
CA PRO A 128 1.05 17.30 19.29
C PRO A 128 -0.04 17.28 20.36
N ASP A 129 0.34 17.12 21.62
CA ASP A 129 -0.60 17.04 22.74
C ASP A 129 -1.53 18.26 22.85
N ASN A 130 -1.04 19.46 22.58
CA ASN A 130 -1.85 20.67 22.59
C ASN A 130 -2.97 20.62 21.52
N GLU A 131 -2.70 20.10 20.32
CA GLU A 131 -3.71 19.94 19.27
C GLU A 131 -4.77 18.89 19.69
N LEU A 132 -4.34 17.79 20.33
CA LEU A 132 -5.27 16.77 20.85
C LEU A 132 -6.14 17.32 21.98
N MET A 133 -5.57 18.14 22.90
CA MET A 133 -6.31 18.77 23.99
C MET A 133 -7.32 19.81 23.50
N GLU A 134 -6.96 20.56 22.47
CA GLU A 134 -7.84 21.56 21.85
C GLU A 134 -8.88 20.93 20.89
N GLY A 135 -8.73 19.65 20.57
CA GLY A 135 -9.57 18.94 19.61
C GLY A 135 -9.48 19.49 18.18
N ARG A 136 -8.32 20.05 17.81
CA ARG A 136 -8.06 20.67 16.50
C ARG A 136 -6.75 20.17 15.91
N VAL A 137 -6.84 19.42 14.82
CA VAL A 137 -5.66 18.95 14.09
C VAL A 137 -5.23 20.01 13.07
N SER A 138 -3.95 20.40 13.11
CA SER A 138 -3.40 21.37 12.16
C SER A 138 -3.10 20.74 10.80
N LEU A 139 -3.03 21.57 9.74
CA LEU A 139 -2.57 21.12 8.42
C LEU A 139 -1.14 20.56 8.47
N ALA A 140 -0.27 21.13 9.32
CA ALA A 140 1.09 20.61 9.54
C ALA A 140 1.09 19.18 10.08
N SER A 141 0.18 18.85 11.01
CA SER A 141 0.01 17.49 11.53
C SER A 141 -0.56 16.54 10.49
N VAL A 142 -1.53 16.98 9.68
CA VAL A 142 -2.06 16.19 8.55
C VAL A 142 -0.95 15.82 7.56
N LEU A 143 -0.14 16.78 7.13
CA LEU A 143 0.99 16.56 6.22
C LEU A 143 2.08 15.67 6.83
N ARG A 144 2.37 15.85 8.13
CA ARG A 144 3.32 14.99 8.86
C ARG A 144 2.87 13.52 8.85
N ILE A 145 1.59 13.27 9.13
CA ILE A 145 0.99 11.92 9.10
C ILE A 145 1.07 11.34 7.68
N GLU A 146 0.69 12.12 6.67
CA GLU A 146 0.73 11.72 5.26
C GLU A 146 2.12 11.21 4.86
N HIS A 147 3.14 12.00 5.12
CA HIS A 147 4.51 11.70 4.73
C HIS A 147 5.15 10.59 5.57
N TYR A 148 4.88 10.58 6.88
CA TYR A 148 5.39 9.53 7.76
C TYR A 148 4.86 8.14 7.38
N PHE A 149 3.56 8.02 7.11
CA PHE A 149 2.95 6.76 6.73
C PHE A 149 2.97 6.50 5.21
N SER A 150 3.46 7.45 4.42
CA SER A 150 3.55 7.35 2.96
C SER A 150 2.21 7.01 2.29
N VAL A 151 1.15 7.66 2.71
CA VAL A 151 -0.23 7.50 2.23
C VAL A 151 -0.71 8.75 1.51
N SER A 152 -1.91 8.72 0.92
CA SER A 152 -2.49 9.91 0.29
C SER A 152 -3.13 10.84 1.33
N PHE A 153 -3.15 12.13 1.04
CA PHE A 153 -3.81 13.14 1.86
C PHE A 153 -5.27 12.78 2.17
N SER A 154 -6.01 12.33 1.16
CA SER A 154 -7.39 11.87 1.32
C SER A 154 -7.51 10.67 2.27
N ALA A 155 -6.54 9.75 2.24
CA ALA A 155 -6.50 8.62 3.16
C ALA A 155 -6.28 9.09 4.60
N VAL A 156 -5.40 10.06 4.83
CA VAL A 156 -5.20 10.67 6.16
C VAL A 156 -6.47 11.32 6.66
N LEU A 157 -7.14 12.14 5.83
CA LEU A 157 -8.38 12.82 6.22
C LEU A 157 -9.49 11.81 6.58
N ASN A 158 -9.63 10.72 5.83
CA ASN A 158 -10.58 9.67 6.15
C ASN A 158 -10.21 8.98 7.47
N ARG A 159 -8.92 8.68 7.68
CA ARG A 159 -8.47 8.04 8.92
C ARG A 159 -8.68 8.92 10.16
N LEU A 160 -8.36 10.22 10.07
CA LEU A 160 -8.59 11.19 11.15
C LEU A 160 -10.08 11.30 11.48
N TYR A 161 -10.93 11.32 10.45
CA TYR A 161 -12.38 11.34 10.63
C TYR A 161 -12.89 10.05 11.30
N ASP A 162 -12.44 8.87 10.87
CA ASP A 162 -12.80 7.58 11.47
C ASP A 162 -12.36 7.49 12.94
N LEU A 163 -11.21 8.06 13.27
CA LEU A 163 -10.67 8.15 14.63
C LEU A 163 -11.33 9.26 15.47
N LYS A 164 -12.27 10.04 14.89
CA LYS A 164 -12.92 11.19 15.52
C LYS A 164 -11.96 12.28 15.99
N LEU A 165 -10.85 12.44 15.29
CA LEU A 165 -9.84 13.47 15.53
C LEU A 165 -10.14 14.76 14.75
N ILE A 166 -10.93 14.65 13.69
CA ILE A 166 -11.52 15.77 12.94
C ILE A 166 -13.00 15.49 12.68
N ASP A 167 -13.79 16.54 12.53
CA ASP A 167 -15.17 16.43 12.12
C ASP A 167 -15.33 16.49 10.57
N ARG A 168 -16.60 16.46 10.11
CA ARG A 168 -16.89 16.51 8.68
C ARG A 168 -16.54 17.86 8.05
N VAL A 169 -16.76 18.95 8.78
CA VAL A 169 -16.53 20.32 8.30
C VAL A 169 -15.02 20.53 8.13
N GLU A 170 -14.25 20.15 9.10
CA GLU A 170 -12.77 20.21 9.07
C GLU A 170 -12.21 19.35 7.93
N ARG A 171 -12.70 18.11 7.79
CA ARG A 171 -12.30 17.22 6.71
C ARG A 171 -12.57 17.84 5.33
N ASP A 172 -13.74 18.43 5.13
CA ASP A 172 -14.11 19.01 3.85
C ASP A 172 -13.32 20.30 3.59
N ALA A 173 -13.00 21.10 4.62
CA ALA A 173 -12.13 22.26 4.52
C ALA A 173 -10.69 21.88 4.13
N PHE A 174 -10.14 20.78 4.67
CA PHE A 174 -8.82 20.30 4.30
C PHE A 174 -8.72 19.87 2.83
N LYS A 175 -9.78 19.39 2.21
CA LYS A 175 -9.78 18.97 0.80
C LYS A 175 -9.56 20.13 -0.18
N GLU A 176 -9.80 21.36 0.23
CA GLU A 176 -9.60 22.55 -0.61
C GLU A 176 -8.12 22.91 -0.79
N TYR A 177 -7.20 22.33 -0.01
CA TYR A 177 -5.78 22.62 -0.16
C TYR A 177 -5.19 21.95 -1.42
N PRO A 178 -4.36 22.68 -2.20
CA PRO A 178 -3.59 22.11 -3.31
C PRO A 178 -2.42 21.27 -2.77
N VAL A 179 -2.70 20.03 -2.38
CA VAL A 179 -1.86 19.14 -1.55
C VAL A 179 -0.38 19.14 -1.96
N LYS A 180 -0.08 18.90 -3.25
CA LYS A 180 1.30 18.82 -3.74
C LYS A 180 2.07 20.15 -3.57
N LYS A 181 1.41 21.29 -3.81
CA LYS A 181 1.99 22.62 -3.60
C LYS A 181 2.22 22.86 -2.12
N THR A 182 1.21 22.60 -1.30
CA THR A 182 1.24 22.79 0.15
C THR A 182 2.32 21.93 0.80
N ALA A 183 2.46 20.66 0.40
CA ALA A 183 3.52 19.79 0.92
C ALA A 183 4.92 20.38 0.66
N ARG A 184 5.16 20.92 -0.55
CA ARG A 184 6.44 21.58 -0.88
C ARG A 184 6.68 22.83 -0.03
N GLU A 185 5.65 23.65 0.22
CA GLU A 185 5.72 24.81 1.07
C GLU A 185 6.09 24.46 2.52
N TYR A 186 5.70 23.27 2.98
CA TYR A 186 6.05 22.71 4.30
C TYR A 186 7.37 21.92 4.31
N GLY A 187 8.10 21.88 3.18
CA GLY A 187 9.42 21.24 3.07
C GLY A 187 9.39 19.72 2.82
N TYR A 188 8.25 19.17 2.43
CA TYR A 188 8.12 17.75 2.11
C TYR A 188 8.45 17.47 0.64
N ASP A 189 9.00 16.26 0.39
CA ASP A 189 9.26 15.76 -0.97
C ASP A 189 7.94 15.42 -1.68
N ALA A 190 7.79 15.95 -2.88
CA ALA A 190 6.62 15.70 -3.72
C ALA A 190 6.64 14.33 -4.42
N ALA A 191 7.70 13.53 -4.29
CA ALA A 191 7.81 12.22 -4.91
C ALA A 191 6.70 11.24 -4.49
N LEU A 192 6.08 11.47 -3.32
CA LEU A 192 4.94 10.71 -2.84
C LEU A 192 3.72 10.80 -3.78
N TYR A 193 3.57 11.94 -4.46
CA TYR A 193 2.44 12.26 -5.35
C TYR A 193 2.74 11.95 -6.82
N GLU A 194 3.93 11.42 -7.12
CA GLU A 194 4.34 11.09 -8.48
C GLU A 194 4.31 9.58 -8.72
N PRO A 195 4.12 9.14 -9.97
CA PRO A 195 4.40 7.79 -10.39
C PRO A 195 5.85 7.38 -10.09
N GLY A 196 6.13 6.11 -10.18
CA GLY A 196 7.48 5.57 -10.02
C GLY A 196 7.48 4.08 -9.79
N ASN A 197 8.66 3.54 -9.52
CA ASN A 197 8.88 2.10 -9.35
C ASN A 197 8.61 1.29 -10.64
N GLU A 198 8.59 1.91 -11.81
CA GLU A 198 8.47 1.19 -13.08
C GLU A 198 9.57 0.12 -13.18
N ASN A 199 9.19 -1.06 -13.60
CA ASN A 199 10.05 -2.24 -13.72
C ASN A 199 10.68 -2.75 -12.42
N LEU A 200 10.32 -2.17 -11.25
CA LEU A 200 10.79 -2.71 -9.98
C LEU A 200 10.19 -4.11 -9.75
N VAL A 201 11.06 -5.04 -9.38
CA VAL A 201 10.69 -6.38 -8.94
C VAL A 201 11.17 -6.62 -7.52
N ILE A 202 10.28 -7.07 -6.66
CA ILE A 202 10.57 -7.45 -5.27
C ILE A 202 10.32 -8.96 -5.15
N GLY A 203 11.33 -9.71 -4.71
CA GLY A 203 11.22 -11.16 -4.52
C GLY A 203 12.40 -11.92 -5.09
N ASP A 204 12.27 -13.24 -5.13
CA ASP A 204 13.36 -14.18 -5.45
C ASP A 204 13.33 -14.69 -6.91
N PHE A 205 12.62 -14.00 -7.80
CA PHE A 205 12.46 -14.43 -9.19
C PHE A 205 13.81 -14.50 -9.94
N GLY A 206 14.61 -13.42 -9.86
CA GLY A 206 15.94 -13.38 -10.49
C GLY A 206 16.89 -14.45 -9.91
N GLU A 207 16.88 -14.62 -8.59
CA GLU A 207 17.68 -15.67 -7.94
C GLU A 207 17.27 -17.06 -8.43
N LYS A 208 15.97 -17.34 -8.55
CA LYS A 208 15.48 -18.63 -9.06
C LYS A 208 15.81 -18.84 -10.52
N ALA A 209 15.67 -17.82 -11.36
CA ALA A 209 16.07 -17.87 -12.77
C ALA A 209 17.57 -18.16 -12.90
N ARG A 210 18.41 -17.47 -12.14
CA ARG A 210 19.86 -17.68 -12.11
C ARG A 210 20.22 -19.10 -11.67
N ARG A 211 19.61 -19.59 -10.61
CA ARG A 211 19.83 -20.95 -10.09
C ARG A 211 19.47 -22.04 -11.12
N LEU A 212 18.42 -21.81 -11.93
CA LEU A 212 18.07 -22.75 -13.02
C LEU A 212 19.09 -22.70 -14.14
N PHE A 213 19.62 -21.54 -14.48
CA PHE A 213 20.66 -21.36 -15.49
C PHE A 213 21.98 -21.98 -15.05
N ASP A 214 22.48 -21.66 -13.85
CA ASP A 214 23.72 -22.21 -13.28
C ASP A 214 23.66 -23.74 -13.11
N GLY A 215 22.45 -24.26 -12.89
CA GLY A 215 22.20 -25.72 -12.82
C GLY A 215 21.96 -26.39 -14.19
N GLU A 216 22.22 -25.69 -15.29
CA GLU A 216 22.04 -26.18 -16.68
C GLU A 216 20.62 -26.71 -16.98
N LYS A 217 19.59 -26.22 -16.23
CA LYS A 217 18.20 -26.63 -16.42
C LYS A 217 17.44 -25.82 -17.45
N ILE A 218 17.98 -24.66 -17.83
CA ILE A 218 17.46 -23.77 -18.87
C ILE A 218 18.63 -23.26 -19.71
N SER A 219 18.35 -22.96 -20.98
CA SER A 219 19.34 -22.34 -21.88
C SER A 219 19.54 -20.87 -21.53
N GLU A 220 20.67 -20.30 -22.01
CA GLU A 220 20.94 -18.87 -21.90
C GLU A 220 19.80 -18.02 -22.47
N GLY A 221 19.30 -18.35 -23.68
CA GLY A 221 18.18 -17.63 -24.28
C GLY A 221 16.91 -17.68 -23.43
N HIS A 222 16.62 -18.81 -22.78
CA HIS A 222 15.49 -18.89 -21.85
C HIS A 222 15.75 -18.08 -20.56
N TYR A 223 16.98 -18.09 -20.06
CA TYR A 223 17.37 -17.24 -18.91
C TYR A 223 17.15 -15.76 -19.22
N MET A 224 17.62 -15.28 -20.38
CA MET A 224 17.43 -13.90 -20.82
C MET A 224 15.95 -13.57 -20.99
N GLU A 225 15.15 -14.47 -21.58
CA GLU A 225 13.68 -14.29 -21.66
C GLU A 225 13.04 -14.10 -20.29
N LEU A 226 13.49 -14.85 -19.27
CA LEU A 226 13.01 -14.69 -17.89
C LEU A 226 13.41 -13.33 -17.30
N LEU A 227 14.62 -12.86 -17.57
CA LEU A 227 15.07 -11.54 -17.11
C LEU A 227 14.30 -10.41 -17.80
N HIS A 228 14.04 -10.49 -19.09
CA HIS A 228 13.19 -9.53 -19.81
C HIS A 228 11.77 -9.46 -19.22
N LYS A 229 11.21 -10.59 -18.75
CA LYS A 229 9.90 -10.61 -18.07
C LYS A 229 9.85 -9.78 -16.79
N ILE A 230 10.99 -9.52 -16.18
CA ILE A 230 11.11 -8.66 -15.00
C ILE A 230 11.73 -7.30 -15.30
N GLY A 231 11.88 -6.95 -16.60
CA GLY A 231 12.33 -5.64 -17.06
C GLY A 231 13.83 -5.43 -17.04
N ILE A 232 14.61 -6.50 -17.05
CA ILE A 232 16.06 -6.41 -17.21
C ILE A 232 16.37 -6.65 -18.68
N ASP A 233 16.83 -5.63 -19.38
CA ASP A 233 17.25 -5.68 -20.78
C ASP A 233 18.78 -5.78 -20.88
N ASP A 234 19.27 -6.42 -21.96
CA ASP A 234 20.71 -6.69 -22.19
C ASP A 234 21.59 -5.42 -22.32
N ASN A 235 21.02 -4.22 -22.30
CA ASN A 235 21.70 -2.96 -22.57
C ASN A 235 21.91 -2.05 -21.34
N GLU A 236 21.74 -2.55 -20.12
CA GLU A 236 22.04 -1.79 -18.90
C GLU A 236 23.44 -2.16 -18.36
N ASP A 237 24.50 -1.77 -19.11
CA ASP A 237 25.88 -1.65 -18.65
C ASP A 237 26.37 -0.20 -18.76
#